data_f43c4e2796054b846b334bc738e3f3ec
#
_entry.id   f43c4e2796054b846b334bc738e3f3ec
#
_cell.length_a   1.000
_cell.length_b   1.000
_cell.length_c   1.000
_cell.angle_alpha   90.00
_cell.angle_beta   90.00
_cell.angle_gamma   90.00
#
_symmetry.space_group_name_H-M   'P 1'
#
loop_
_entity.id
_entity.type
_entity.pdbx_description
1 polymer ?
#
loop_
_entity_poly.entity_id
_entity_poly.type
_entity_poly.pdbx_seq_one_letter_code
_entity_poly.pdbx_strand_id
1 'polypeptide(L)'
;RQIMDTLCNYHNFDIQWGNHDILWMGAASGNDSCIANVIRMSMRYGNLATLEDGYGINLLPLATFAMDTYADDPCTIFMPKMNFADTHYNEKTLRLITQMHKAITIIQFKLEAEIIDRRPEFGMANRKLLEKIDFERGVFVYEGKEYALRDTNFPTVDPANPYRLTDEERELVDKIHYSFMNSEKLKKHMRCLFTYGGMYLVSNSNLLYHASVPLNEDGSFKLSLIHISEPTRLALIS
;
A
#
# COMPACT_ATOMS: atom_id res chain seq x y z
N ARG A 1 -16.98 -0.11 -5.86
CA ARG A 1 -17.44 1.28 -6.05
C ARG A 1 -18.96 1.39 -5.97
N GLN A 2 -19.74 0.74 -6.84
CA GLN A 2 -21.21 0.74 -6.81
C GLN A 2 -21.78 0.29 -5.46
N ILE A 3 -21.19 -0.74 -4.84
CA ILE A 3 -21.55 -1.20 -3.51
C ILE A 3 -21.39 -0.07 -2.48
N MET A 4 -20.27 0.64 -2.49
CA MET A 4 -20.04 1.77 -1.59
C MET A 4 -21.03 2.91 -1.84
N ASP A 5 -21.30 3.24 -3.12
CA ASP A 5 -22.32 4.24 -3.46
C ASP A 5 -23.71 3.86 -2.91
N THR A 6 -24.07 2.57 -2.97
CA THR A 6 -25.33 2.07 -2.42
C THR A 6 -25.34 2.12 -0.90
N LEU A 7 -24.31 1.61 -0.25
CA LEU A 7 -24.20 1.57 1.21
C LEU A 7 -24.19 2.99 1.81
N CYS A 8 -23.40 3.92 1.25
CA CYS A 8 -23.33 5.29 1.75
C CYS A 8 -24.66 6.06 1.69
N ASN A 9 -25.61 5.57 0.89
CA ASN A 9 -26.97 6.13 0.79
C ASN A 9 -28.00 5.30 1.57
N TYR A 10 -27.58 4.22 2.21
CA TYR A 10 -28.44 3.38 3.03
C TYR A 10 -28.44 3.86 4.48
N HIS A 11 -29.54 3.76 5.17
CA HIS A 11 -29.74 4.37 6.50
C HIS A 11 -29.35 3.46 7.68
N ASN A 12 -29.05 2.18 7.42
CA ASN A 12 -28.76 1.23 8.48
C ASN A 12 -27.75 0.16 8.00
N PHE A 13 -26.48 0.41 8.21
CA PHE A 13 -25.40 -0.54 7.96
C PHE A 13 -24.19 -0.20 8.83
N ASP A 14 -23.36 -1.20 9.06
CA ASP A 14 -22.07 -1.10 9.76
C ASP A 14 -20.97 -1.70 8.91
N ILE A 15 -19.75 -1.15 9.04
CA ILE A 15 -18.56 -1.65 8.36
C ILE A 15 -17.47 -1.94 9.40
N GLN A 16 -16.94 -3.15 9.44
CA GLN A 16 -15.72 -3.46 10.19
C GLN A 16 -14.52 -3.26 9.26
N TRP A 17 -13.63 -2.34 9.65
CA TRP A 17 -12.47 -2.00 8.85
C TRP A 17 -11.49 -3.16 8.75
N GLY A 18 -11.14 -3.52 7.51
CA GLY A 18 -10.00 -4.39 7.23
C GLY A 18 -8.72 -3.60 7.03
N ASN A 19 -7.59 -4.33 6.95
CA ASN A 19 -6.29 -3.73 6.70
C ASN A 19 -6.21 -2.93 5.37
N HIS A 20 -6.93 -3.36 4.35
CA HIS A 20 -7.02 -2.61 3.08
C HIS A 20 -7.82 -1.33 3.23
N ASP A 21 -8.90 -1.34 4.02
CA ASP A 21 -9.69 -0.13 4.26
C ASP A 21 -8.86 0.94 4.97
N ILE A 22 -8.05 0.56 5.96
CA ILE A 22 -7.11 1.46 6.65
C ILE A 22 -6.10 2.08 5.68
N LEU A 23 -5.55 1.29 4.74
CA LEU A 23 -4.65 1.82 3.71
C LEU A 23 -5.34 2.84 2.80
N TRP A 24 -6.57 2.57 2.37
CA TRP A 24 -7.36 3.51 1.57
C TRP A 24 -7.71 4.78 2.34
N MET A 25 -8.04 4.67 3.63
CA MET A 25 -8.27 5.83 4.51
C MET A 25 -7.00 6.67 4.67
N GLY A 26 -5.85 6.04 4.89
CA GLY A 26 -4.54 6.71 4.94
C GLY A 26 -4.20 7.41 3.63
N ALA A 27 -4.42 6.76 2.50
CA ALA A 27 -4.20 7.34 1.18
C ALA A 27 -5.09 8.56 0.93
N ALA A 28 -6.38 8.46 1.25
CA ALA A 28 -7.33 9.57 1.11
C ALA A 28 -7.08 10.73 2.09
N SER A 29 -6.32 10.48 3.17
CA SER A 29 -5.87 11.49 4.13
C SER A 29 -4.51 12.11 3.76
N GLY A 30 -3.94 11.74 2.60
CA GLY A 30 -2.70 12.32 2.11
C GLY A 30 -1.42 11.65 2.64
N ASN A 31 -1.49 10.43 3.12
CA ASN A 31 -0.27 9.69 3.48
C ASN A 31 0.34 9.04 2.23
N ASP A 32 1.50 9.54 1.79
CA ASP A 32 2.15 9.11 0.54
C ASP A 32 2.55 7.64 0.54
N SER A 33 2.96 7.09 1.68
CA SER A 33 3.26 5.66 1.80
C SER A 33 2.00 4.80 1.61
N CYS A 34 0.85 5.23 2.16
CA CYS A 34 -0.44 4.58 1.93
C CYS A 34 -0.89 4.71 0.48
N ILE A 35 -0.69 5.88 -0.14
CA ILE A 35 -0.96 6.12 -1.57
C ILE A 35 -0.15 5.14 -2.43
N ALA A 36 1.16 5.08 -2.21
CA ALA A 36 2.04 4.16 -2.94
C ALA A 36 1.63 2.69 -2.75
N ASN A 37 1.24 2.31 -1.53
CA ASN A 37 0.78 0.95 -1.23
C ASN A 37 -0.53 0.61 -1.94
N VAL A 38 -1.51 1.51 -1.93
CA VAL A 38 -2.79 1.33 -2.64
C VAL A 38 -2.56 1.13 -4.13
N ILE A 39 -1.70 1.94 -4.75
CA ILE A 39 -1.36 1.82 -6.17
C ILE A 39 -0.66 0.49 -6.44
N ARG A 40 0.36 0.14 -5.64
CA ARG A 40 1.09 -1.13 -5.77
C ARG A 40 0.16 -2.34 -5.68
N MET A 41 -0.75 -2.35 -4.71
CA MET A 41 -1.71 -3.43 -4.54
C MET A 41 -2.68 -3.51 -5.73
N SER A 42 -3.14 -2.37 -6.24
CA SER A 42 -4.00 -2.32 -7.41
C SER A 42 -3.31 -2.87 -8.66
N MET A 43 -2.01 -2.59 -8.84
CA MET A 43 -1.22 -3.17 -9.92
C MET A 43 -1.01 -4.67 -9.75
N ARG A 44 -0.65 -5.10 -8.54
CA ARG A 44 -0.41 -6.51 -8.23
C ARG A 44 -1.61 -7.41 -8.57
N TYR A 45 -2.82 -6.91 -8.36
CA TYR A 45 -4.06 -7.67 -8.56
C TYR A 45 -4.87 -7.22 -9.79
N GLY A 46 -4.30 -6.39 -10.66
CA GLY A 46 -4.94 -5.97 -11.90
C GLY A 46 -6.18 -5.09 -11.73
N ASN A 47 -6.24 -4.32 -10.63
CA ASN A 47 -7.40 -3.49 -10.29
C ASN A 47 -7.21 -2.00 -10.63
N LEU A 48 -6.42 -1.67 -11.66
CA LEU A 48 -6.14 -0.28 -12.05
C LEU A 48 -7.40 0.51 -12.41
N ALA A 49 -8.37 -0.12 -13.04
CA ALA A 49 -9.66 0.50 -13.37
C ALA A 49 -10.40 1.04 -12.13
N THR A 50 -10.12 0.51 -10.95
CA THR A 50 -10.65 1.09 -9.70
C THR A 50 -10.04 2.46 -9.41
N LEU A 51 -8.75 2.64 -9.66
CA LEU A 51 -8.06 3.91 -9.46
C LEU A 51 -8.46 4.92 -10.55
N GLU A 52 -8.28 4.57 -11.81
CA GLU A 52 -8.45 5.46 -12.96
C GLU A 52 -9.94 5.75 -13.24
N ASP A 53 -10.70 4.75 -13.65
CA ASP A 53 -12.13 4.91 -13.98
C ASP A 53 -12.99 5.07 -12.73
N GLY A 54 -12.57 4.44 -11.64
CA GLY A 54 -13.29 4.44 -10.38
C GLY A 54 -13.23 5.77 -9.66
N TYR A 55 -12.05 6.24 -9.40
CA TYR A 55 -11.77 7.41 -8.56
C TYR A 55 -11.16 8.59 -9.32
N GLY A 56 -10.87 8.44 -10.61
CA GLY A 56 -10.27 9.48 -11.44
C GLY A 56 -8.81 9.79 -11.07
N ILE A 57 -8.11 8.81 -10.51
CA ILE A 57 -6.70 8.96 -10.15
C ILE A 57 -5.85 8.90 -11.42
N ASN A 58 -5.08 9.95 -11.68
CA ASN A 58 -4.21 10.02 -12.83
C ASN A 58 -2.89 9.26 -12.59
N LEU A 59 -2.71 8.13 -13.25
CA LEU A 59 -1.49 7.32 -13.18
C LEU A 59 -0.51 7.58 -14.34
N LEU A 60 -0.83 8.48 -15.28
CA LEU A 60 0.06 8.82 -16.39
C LEU A 60 1.47 9.26 -15.94
N PRO A 61 1.64 10.09 -14.88
CA PRO A 61 2.98 10.43 -14.40
C PRO A 61 3.80 9.20 -13.99
N LEU A 62 3.18 8.22 -13.34
CA LEU A 62 3.84 6.97 -12.98
C LEU A 62 4.19 6.12 -14.21
N ALA A 63 3.30 6.08 -15.20
CA ALA A 63 3.53 5.35 -16.44
C ALA A 63 4.75 5.94 -17.19
N THR A 64 4.82 7.27 -17.32
CA THR A 64 5.95 7.96 -17.96
C THR A 64 7.25 7.69 -17.21
N PHE A 65 7.28 7.92 -15.90
CA PHE A 65 8.46 7.66 -15.07
C PHE A 65 8.94 6.20 -15.19
N ALA A 66 8.02 5.24 -15.15
CA ALA A 66 8.36 3.82 -15.23
C ALA A 66 8.93 3.43 -16.61
N MET A 67 8.38 3.98 -17.70
CA MET A 67 8.89 3.75 -19.05
C MET A 67 10.31 4.31 -19.23
N ASP A 68 10.57 5.49 -18.71
CA ASP A 68 11.88 6.13 -18.83
C ASP A 68 12.93 5.42 -17.93
N THR A 69 12.57 5.10 -16.68
CA THR A 69 13.47 4.50 -15.70
C THR A 69 13.80 3.05 -15.98
N TYR A 70 12.82 2.27 -16.47
CA TYR A 70 12.92 0.82 -16.69
C TYR A 70 12.75 0.43 -18.15
N ALA A 71 13.19 1.28 -19.10
CA ALA A 71 13.02 1.09 -20.54
C ALA A 71 13.49 -0.29 -21.01
N ASP A 72 14.66 -0.72 -20.58
CA ASP A 72 15.31 -1.98 -20.97
C ASP A 72 15.09 -3.12 -19.96
N ASP A 73 14.38 -2.85 -18.86
CA ASP A 73 14.11 -3.85 -17.83
C ASP A 73 12.77 -4.57 -18.10
N PRO A 74 12.77 -5.89 -18.23
CA PRO A 74 11.53 -6.65 -18.36
C PRO A 74 10.69 -6.68 -17.07
N CYS A 75 11.25 -6.36 -15.91
CA CYS A 75 10.60 -6.31 -14.59
C CYS A 75 9.76 -7.55 -14.24
N THR A 76 10.13 -8.72 -14.74
CA THR A 76 9.28 -9.93 -14.78
C THR A 76 8.75 -10.39 -13.43
N ILE A 77 9.51 -10.18 -12.34
CA ILE A 77 9.07 -10.56 -10.98
C ILE A 77 7.94 -9.67 -10.44
N PHE A 78 7.73 -8.51 -11.05
CA PHE A 78 6.66 -7.57 -10.72
C PHE A 78 5.40 -7.77 -11.58
N MET A 79 5.34 -8.84 -12.37
CA MET A 79 4.17 -9.18 -13.16
C MET A 79 2.93 -9.29 -12.27
N PRO A 80 1.79 -8.71 -12.66
CA PRO A 80 0.55 -8.80 -11.91
C PRO A 80 0.13 -10.26 -11.66
N LYS A 81 -0.39 -10.53 -10.47
CA LYS A 81 -1.02 -11.81 -10.12
C LYS A 81 -2.50 -11.76 -10.51
N MET A 82 -2.81 -12.06 -11.75
CA MET A 82 -4.17 -12.02 -12.27
C MET A 82 -4.44 -13.28 -13.09
N ASN A 83 -5.72 -13.62 -13.23
CA ASN A 83 -6.12 -14.67 -14.16
C ASN A 83 -6.12 -14.09 -15.58
N PHE A 84 -5.08 -14.40 -16.36
CA PHE A 84 -4.91 -13.85 -17.71
C PHE A 84 -6.03 -14.26 -18.68
N ALA A 85 -6.81 -15.29 -18.36
CA ALA A 85 -7.95 -15.70 -19.18
C ALA A 85 -9.10 -14.66 -19.17
N ASP A 86 -9.16 -13.83 -18.12
CA ASP A 86 -10.21 -12.84 -17.92
C ASP A 86 -9.78 -11.40 -18.27
N THR A 87 -8.54 -11.21 -18.75
CA THR A 87 -7.98 -9.89 -18.99
C THR A 87 -7.63 -9.67 -20.45
N HIS A 88 -8.06 -8.53 -21.00
CA HIS A 88 -7.77 -8.10 -22.37
C HIS A 88 -6.49 -7.25 -22.49
N TYR A 89 -5.53 -7.40 -21.55
CA TYR A 89 -4.27 -6.67 -21.65
C TYR A 89 -3.37 -7.27 -22.75
N ASN A 90 -2.95 -6.44 -23.69
CA ASN A 90 -1.91 -6.81 -24.63
C ASN A 90 -0.53 -6.80 -23.96
N GLU A 91 0.47 -7.39 -24.61
CA GLU A 91 1.84 -7.50 -24.07
C GLU A 91 2.46 -6.15 -23.70
N LYS A 92 2.21 -5.11 -24.49
CA LYS A 92 2.73 -3.76 -24.23
C LYS A 92 2.15 -3.16 -22.97
N THR A 93 0.84 -3.28 -22.79
CA THR A 93 0.14 -2.82 -21.59
C THR A 93 0.61 -3.60 -20.36
N LEU A 94 0.75 -4.91 -20.49
CA LEU A 94 1.22 -5.76 -19.40
C LEU A 94 2.66 -5.39 -18.99
N ARG A 95 3.55 -5.16 -19.96
CA ARG A 95 4.91 -4.69 -19.69
C ARG A 95 4.90 -3.36 -18.96
N LEU A 96 4.11 -2.40 -19.40
CA LEU A 96 3.98 -1.09 -18.74
C LEU A 96 3.50 -1.23 -17.29
N ILE A 97 2.44 -2.01 -17.05
CA ILE A 97 1.93 -2.26 -15.69
C ILE A 97 3.02 -2.88 -14.82
N THR A 98 3.82 -3.80 -15.36
CA THR A 98 4.91 -4.46 -14.65
C THR A 98 6.02 -3.48 -14.27
N GLN A 99 6.41 -2.57 -15.19
CA GLN A 99 7.36 -1.49 -14.91
C GLN A 99 6.83 -0.50 -13.87
N MET A 100 5.57 -0.08 -13.99
CA MET A 100 4.90 0.78 -13.01
C MET A 100 4.82 0.13 -11.62
N HIS A 101 4.56 -1.18 -11.57
CA HIS A 101 4.52 -1.95 -10.32
C HIS A 101 5.90 -1.97 -9.64
N LYS A 102 7.00 -2.17 -10.40
CA LYS A 102 8.35 -2.08 -9.87
C LYS A 102 8.64 -0.67 -9.35
N ALA A 103 8.40 0.35 -10.16
CA ALA A 103 8.64 1.75 -9.80
C ALA A 103 7.95 2.14 -8.48
N ILE A 104 6.65 1.92 -8.38
CA ILE A 104 5.90 2.28 -7.18
C ILE A 104 6.29 1.42 -5.95
N THR A 105 6.77 0.18 -6.16
CA THR A 105 7.25 -0.67 -5.06
C THR A 105 8.52 -0.10 -4.44
N ILE A 106 9.48 0.35 -5.27
CA ILE A 106 10.71 0.99 -4.77
C ILE A 106 10.41 2.30 -4.04
N ILE A 107 9.57 3.13 -4.63
CA ILE A 107 9.11 4.39 -4.00
C ILE A 107 8.42 4.10 -2.66
N GLN A 108 7.54 3.09 -2.60
CA GLN A 108 6.89 2.69 -1.34
C GLN A 108 7.91 2.32 -0.26
N PHE A 109 8.95 1.54 -0.57
CA PHE A 109 9.96 1.17 0.42
C PHE A 109 10.71 2.41 0.96
N LYS A 110 10.98 3.40 0.11
CA LYS A 110 11.61 4.65 0.53
C LYS A 110 10.70 5.46 1.46
N LEU A 111 9.43 5.62 1.10
CA LEU A 111 8.44 6.34 1.89
C LEU A 111 8.11 5.64 3.22
N GLU A 112 8.05 4.31 3.23
CA GLU A 112 7.84 3.53 4.46
C GLU A 112 9.02 3.67 5.43
N ALA A 113 10.25 3.65 4.93
CA ALA A 113 11.44 3.83 5.76
C ALA A 113 11.44 5.18 6.47
N GLU A 114 11.02 6.26 5.80
CA GLU A 114 10.88 7.57 6.42
C GLU A 114 9.88 7.57 7.60
N ILE A 115 8.78 6.84 7.48
CA ILE A 115 7.81 6.70 8.57
C ILE A 115 8.40 5.87 9.72
N ILE A 116 9.09 4.77 9.40
CA ILE A 116 9.72 3.89 10.41
C ILE A 116 10.78 4.68 11.21
N ASP A 117 11.58 5.50 10.54
CA ASP A 117 12.61 6.32 11.20
C ASP A 117 12.00 7.43 12.08
N ARG A 118 10.86 8.00 11.69
CA ARG A 118 10.13 8.98 12.51
C ARG A 118 9.38 8.36 13.71
N ARG A 119 9.11 7.06 13.65
CA ARG A 119 8.28 6.33 14.63
C ARG A 119 8.95 5.05 15.08
N PRO A 120 10.13 5.15 15.73
CA PRO A 120 10.87 3.98 16.20
C PRO A 120 10.09 3.14 17.21
N GLU A 121 9.13 3.74 17.91
CA GLU A 121 8.23 3.06 18.84
C GLU A 121 7.34 1.99 18.17
N PHE A 122 7.18 2.02 16.84
CA PHE A 122 6.45 0.98 16.13
C PHE A 122 7.21 -0.35 16.01
N GLY A 123 8.51 -0.36 16.32
CA GLY A 123 9.33 -1.58 16.30
C GLY A 123 9.43 -2.21 14.90
N MET A 124 9.33 -1.41 13.83
CA MET A 124 9.24 -1.88 12.45
C MET A 124 10.56 -1.79 11.66
N ALA A 125 11.69 -1.57 12.33
CA ALA A 125 13.00 -1.44 11.68
C ALA A 125 13.35 -2.66 10.79
N ASN A 126 12.86 -3.85 11.12
CA ASN A 126 13.06 -5.06 10.32
C ASN A 126 12.43 -4.98 8.91
N ARG A 127 11.50 -4.06 8.68
CA ARG A 127 10.86 -3.79 7.37
C ARG A 127 11.65 -2.85 6.48
N LYS A 128 12.72 -2.27 6.96
CA LYS A 128 13.66 -1.52 6.12
C LYS A 128 14.48 -2.54 5.30
N LEU A 129 14.04 -2.78 4.06
CA LEU A 129 14.54 -3.89 3.24
C LEU A 129 15.70 -3.48 2.32
N LEU A 130 15.72 -2.24 1.81
CA LEU A 130 16.71 -1.80 0.83
C LEU A 130 18.13 -1.77 1.42
N GLU A 131 18.30 -1.43 2.69
CA GLU A 131 19.60 -1.45 3.37
C GLU A 131 20.17 -2.86 3.59
N LYS A 132 19.35 -3.91 3.38
CA LYS A 132 19.74 -5.32 3.51
C LYS A 132 20.19 -5.93 2.18
N ILE A 133 20.21 -5.14 1.13
CA ILE A 133 20.65 -5.56 -0.20
C ILE A 133 22.13 -5.24 -0.35
N ASP A 134 22.93 -6.26 -0.68
CA ASP A 134 24.25 -6.09 -1.24
C ASP A 134 24.09 -5.96 -2.76
N PHE A 135 24.14 -4.70 -3.23
CA PHE A 135 23.89 -4.37 -4.64
C PHE A 135 25.02 -4.86 -5.57
N GLU A 136 26.25 -5.00 -5.06
CA GLU A 136 27.38 -5.49 -5.85
C GLU A 136 27.26 -7.00 -6.08
N ARG A 137 26.87 -7.74 -5.04
CA ARG A 137 26.75 -9.20 -5.10
C ARG A 137 25.36 -9.66 -5.56
N GLY A 138 24.38 -8.77 -5.62
CA GLY A 138 23.00 -9.10 -5.98
C GLY A 138 22.32 -10.03 -4.97
N VAL A 139 22.60 -9.87 -3.68
CA VAL A 139 22.01 -10.68 -2.62
C VAL A 139 21.27 -9.85 -1.58
N PHE A 140 20.25 -10.45 -1.00
CA PHE A 140 19.50 -9.91 0.11
C PHE A 140 19.89 -10.66 1.39
N VAL A 141 20.32 -9.93 2.42
CA VAL A 141 20.76 -10.52 3.69
C VAL A 141 19.65 -10.38 4.73
N TYR A 142 19.11 -11.48 5.20
CA TYR A 142 18.06 -11.48 6.22
C TYR A 142 18.35 -12.53 7.29
N GLU A 143 18.37 -12.12 8.55
CA GLU A 143 18.66 -12.98 9.71
C GLU A 143 19.92 -13.83 9.54
N GLY A 144 20.98 -13.25 8.97
CA GLY A 144 22.26 -13.91 8.74
C GLY A 144 22.28 -14.91 7.57
N LYS A 145 21.19 -14.97 6.80
CA LYS A 145 21.11 -15.79 5.58
C LYS A 145 21.14 -14.92 4.35
N GLU A 146 21.79 -15.39 3.31
CA GLU A 146 21.86 -14.74 2.00
C GLU A 146 20.85 -15.36 1.03
N TYR A 147 20.14 -14.51 0.31
CA TYR A 147 19.18 -14.89 -0.71
C TYR A 147 19.53 -14.18 -2.01
N ALA A 148 19.78 -14.93 -3.08
CA ALA A 148 20.04 -14.34 -4.38
C ALA A 148 18.82 -13.55 -4.88
N LEU A 149 19.04 -12.31 -5.28
CA LEU A 149 18.00 -11.50 -5.89
C LEU A 149 17.72 -12.00 -7.31
N ARG A 150 16.43 -12.03 -7.66
CA ARG A 150 15.99 -12.35 -9.02
C ARG A 150 15.98 -11.13 -9.94
N ASP A 151 16.03 -9.96 -9.36
CA ASP A 151 16.09 -8.66 -10.02
C ASP A 151 17.11 -7.82 -9.28
N THR A 152 18.11 -7.35 -9.99
CA THR A 152 19.25 -6.57 -9.45
C THR A 152 19.29 -5.16 -10.05
N ASN A 153 18.34 -4.80 -10.91
CA ASN A 153 18.29 -3.50 -11.55
C ASN A 153 17.50 -2.50 -10.71
N PHE A 154 18.18 -1.68 -9.93
CA PHE A 154 17.60 -0.65 -9.05
C PHE A 154 18.17 0.74 -9.37
N PRO A 155 17.88 1.32 -10.56
CA PRO A 155 18.55 2.53 -11.06
C PRO A 155 18.32 3.77 -10.20
N THR A 156 17.24 3.81 -9.41
CA THR A 156 16.90 4.94 -8.54
C THR A 156 17.35 4.75 -7.08
N VAL A 157 18.01 3.62 -6.77
CA VAL A 157 18.47 3.33 -5.41
C VAL A 157 19.97 3.63 -5.30
N ASP A 158 20.34 4.60 -4.48
CA ASP A 158 21.71 4.85 -4.08
C ASP A 158 22.09 3.91 -2.93
N PRO A 159 23.08 2.99 -3.11
CA PRO A 159 23.49 2.08 -2.04
C PRO A 159 23.95 2.79 -0.75
N ALA A 160 24.50 4.02 -0.88
CA ALA A 160 24.95 4.81 0.27
C ALA A 160 23.78 5.45 1.04
N ASN A 161 22.65 5.70 0.35
CA ASN A 161 21.44 6.25 0.96
C ASN A 161 20.17 5.64 0.29
N PRO A 162 19.87 4.36 0.55
CA PRO A 162 18.91 3.59 -0.25
C PRO A 162 17.47 4.07 -0.13
N TYR A 163 17.16 4.89 0.89
CA TYR A 163 15.80 5.39 1.12
C TYR A 163 15.58 6.83 0.64
N ARG A 164 16.62 7.50 0.13
CA ARG A 164 16.45 8.81 -0.44
C ARG A 164 15.67 8.73 -1.75
N LEU A 165 14.58 9.50 -1.86
CA LEU A 165 13.89 9.72 -3.13
C LEU A 165 14.79 10.53 -4.07
N THR A 166 14.82 10.18 -5.35
CA THR A 166 15.38 11.07 -6.38
C THR A 166 14.46 12.28 -6.58
N ASP A 167 14.93 13.30 -7.28
CA ASP A 167 14.11 14.49 -7.54
C ASP A 167 12.91 14.13 -8.44
N GLU A 168 13.10 13.22 -9.39
CA GLU A 168 12.05 12.71 -10.28
C GLU A 168 11.02 11.86 -9.49
N GLU A 169 11.47 11.03 -8.56
CA GLU A 169 10.58 10.26 -7.69
C GLU A 169 9.75 11.19 -6.79
N ARG A 170 10.36 12.27 -6.27
CA ARG A 170 9.64 13.25 -5.45
C ARG A 170 8.58 13.98 -6.25
N GLU A 171 8.94 14.47 -7.43
CA GLU A 171 7.97 15.11 -8.34
C GLU A 171 6.81 14.17 -8.71
N LEU A 172 7.11 12.89 -8.93
CA LEU A 172 6.10 11.86 -9.19
C LEU A 172 5.17 11.68 -7.98
N VAL A 173 5.72 11.55 -6.78
CA VAL A 173 4.95 11.41 -5.53
C VAL A 173 4.01 12.60 -5.36
N ASP A 174 4.50 13.83 -5.56
CA ASP A 174 3.71 15.05 -5.45
C ASP A 174 2.53 15.07 -6.45
N LYS A 175 2.76 14.66 -7.70
CA LYS A 175 1.72 14.57 -8.74
C LYS A 175 0.64 13.53 -8.39
N ILE A 176 1.05 12.38 -7.88
CA ILE A 176 0.13 11.32 -7.46
C ILE A 176 -0.65 11.76 -6.21
N HIS A 177 0.03 12.33 -5.24
CA HIS A 177 -0.58 12.91 -4.04
C HIS A 177 -1.69 13.89 -4.42
N TYR A 178 -1.37 14.85 -5.29
CA TYR A 178 -2.35 15.82 -5.79
C TYR A 178 -3.57 15.13 -6.42
N SER A 179 -3.38 14.08 -7.21
CA SER A 179 -4.46 13.34 -7.83
C SER A 179 -5.38 12.67 -6.80
N PHE A 180 -4.82 12.04 -5.74
CA PHE A 180 -5.60 11.46 -4.64
C PHE A 180 -6.37 12.52 -3.87
N MET A 181 -5.72 13.65 -3.55
CA MET A 181 -6.35 14.73 -2.79
C MET A 181 -7.46 15.45 -3.53
N ASN A 182 -7.51 15.36 -4.86
CA ASN A 182 -8.57 15.97 -5.66
C ASN A 182 -9.68 15.00 -6.12
N SER A 183 -9.64 13.74 -5.68
CA SER A 183 -10.69 12.76 -5.96
C SER A 183 -11.88 12.92 -5.00
N GLU A 184 -12.89 13.69 -5.41
CA GLU A 184 -14.10 13.91 -4.60
C GLU A 184 -14.86 12.61 -4.29
N LYS A 185 -14.84 11.67 -5.23
CA LYS A 185 -15.50 10.38 -5.04
C LYS A 185 -14.78 9.52 -4.00
N LEU A 186 -13.44 9.52 -4.00
CA LEU A 186 -12.64 8.84 -2.97
C LEU A 186 -12.92 9.46 -1.61
N LYS A 187 -12.90 10.79 -1.50
CA LYS A 187 -13.21 11.49 -0.26
C LYS A 187 -14.60 11.14 0.27
N LYS A 188 -15.62 11.09 -0.61
CA LYS A 188 -16.99 10.69 -0.24
C LYS A 188 -17.02 9.29 0.36
N HIS A 189 -16.39 8.31 -0.29
CA HIS A 189 -16.38 6.93 0.18
C HIS A 189 -15.61 6.78 1.49
N MET A 190 -14.46 7.46 1.62
CA MET A 190 -13.69 7.41 2.86
C MET A 190 -14.44 8.08 4.02
N ARG A 191 -15.13 9.19 3.78
CA ARG A 191 -16.00 9.79 4.80
C ARG A 191 -17.09 8.82 5.26
N CYS A 192 -17.66 8.05 4.34
CA CYS A 192 -18.64 7.00 4.66
C CYS A 192 -18.00 5.91 5.54
N LEU A 193 -16.79 5.42 5.19
CA LEU A 193 -16.05 4.47 6.02
C LEU A 193 -15.75 5.00 7.43
N PHE A 194 -15.36 6.28 7.55
CA PHE A 194 -15.12 6.90 8.85
C PHE A 194 -16.40 7.08 9.67
N THR A 195 -17.51 7.40 9.03
CA THR A 195 -18.78 7.70 9.72
C THR A 195 -19.48 6.43 10.20
N TYR A 196 -19.50 5.38 9.38
CA TYR A 196 -20.27 4.15 9.62
C TYR A 196 -19.40 2.93 9.91
N GLY A 197 -18.08 3.09 9.92
CA GLY A 197 -17.15 2.01 10.15
C GLY A 197 -16.47 2.08 11.52
N GLY A 198 -15.89 0.93 11.91
CA GLY A 198 -15.10 0.78 13.14
C GLY A 198 -14.21 -0.45 13.08
N MET A 199 -13.29 -0.54 14.05
CA MET A 199 -12.42 -1.71 14.19
C MET A 199 -13.20 -2.96 14.56
N TYR A 200 -14.29 -2.80 15.30
CA TYR A 200 -15.18 -3.85 15.75
C TYR A 200 -16.59 -3.32 16.00
N LEU A 201 -17.55 -4.22 16.08
CA LEU A 201 -18.92 -3.94 16.51
C LEU A 201 -19.36 -5.04 17.48
N VAL A 202 -20.04 -4.66 18.54
CA VAL A 202 -20.75 -5.60 19.41
C VAL A 202 -22.24 -5.52 19.09
N SER A 203 -22.81 -6.62 18.61
CA SER A 203 -24.23 -6.70 18.26
C SER A 203 -24.79 -8.05 18.72
N ASN A 204 -25.90 -8.03 19.44
CA ASN A 204 -26.54 -9.25 19.97
C ASN A 204 -25.58 -10.17 20.71
N SER A 205 -24.71 -9.61 21.57
CA SER A 205 -23.65 -10.33 22.31
C SER A 205 -22.59 -11.00 21.43
N ASN A 206 -22.53 -10.67 20.14
CA ASN A 206 -21.47 -11.10 19.23
C ASN A 206 -20.47 -9.98 19.00
N LEU A 207 -19.18 -10.29 19.06
CA LEU A 207 -18.09 -9.41 18.67
C LEU A 207 -17.76 -9.63 17.18
N LEU A 208 -18.02 -8.63 16.37
CA LEU A 208 -17.76 -8.62 14.93
C LEU A 208 -16.51 -7.81 14.64
N TYR A 209 -15.56 -8.38 13.93
CA TYR A 209 -14.31 -7.73 13.53
C TYR A 209 -13.72 -8.40 12.28
N HIS A 210 -12.80 -7.72 11.59
CA HIS A 210 -12.35 -8.15 10.25
C HIS A 210 -11.50 -9.42 10.26
N ALA A 211 -10.50 -9.54 11.13
CA ALA A 211 -9.51 -10.62 11.01
C ALA A 211 -9.39 -11.45 12.29
N SER A 212 -8.43 -11.12 13.15
CA SER A 212 -8.14 -11.83 14.38
C SER A 212 -7.70 -10.86 15.46
N VAL A 213 -8.01 -11.21 16.71
CA VAL A 213 -7.46 -10.53 17.88
C VAL A 213 -6.10 -11.16 18.19
N PRO A 214 -4.98 -10.40 18.13
CA PRO A 214 -3.66 -10.95 18.45
C PRO A 214 -3.59 -11.28 19.94
N LEU A 215 -3.19 -12.53 20.24
CA LEU A 215 -3.03 -13.02 21.60
C LEU A 215 -1.56 -13.36 21.87
N ASN A 216 -1.15 -13.28 23.12
CA ASN A 216 0.07 -13.89 23.63
C ASN A 216 -0.13 -15.41 23.78
N GLU A 217 0.95 -16.15 24.02
CA GLU A 217 0.91 -17.61 24.19
C GLU A 217 0.06 -18.04 25.40
N ASP A 218 -0.06 -17.18 26.42
CA ASP A 218 -0.88 -17.39 27.62
C ASP A 218 -2.37 -17.05 27.40
N GLY A 219 -2.76 -16.64 26.18
CA GLY A 219 -4.13 -16.26 25.84
C GLY A 219 -4.50 -14.81 26.21
N SER A 220 -3.61 -14.06 26.83
CA SER A 220 -3.83 -12.62 27.08
C SER A 220 -3.76 -11.81 25.79
N PHE A 221 -4.39 -10.63 25.76
CA PHE A 221 -4.34 -9.75 24.61
C PHE A 221 -2.93 -9.24 24.36
N LYS A 222 -2.45 -9.42 23.12
CA LYS A 222 -1.16 -8.87 22.69
C LYS A 222 -1.32 -7.41 22.34
N LEU A 223 -0.51 -6.55 22.96
CA LEU A 223 -0.42 -5.16 22.51
C LEU A 223 0.24 -5.13 21.11
N SER A 224 -0.53 -4.77 20.12
CA SER A 224 -0.03 -4.61 18.75
C SER A 224 -0.04 -3.13 18.38
N LEU A 225 1.15 -2.58 18.11
CA LEU A 225 1.31 -1.19 17.71
C LEU A 225 0.69 -0.88 16.33
N ILE A 226 0.46 -1.89 15.51
CA ILE A 226 -0.29 -1.77 14.25
C ILE A 226 -1.76 -1.40 14.53
N HIS A 227 -2.26 -1.68 15.73
CA HIS A 227 -3.62 -1.38 16.18
C HIS A 227 -3.71 -0.13 17.09
N ILE A 228 -2.61 0.62 17.27
CA ILE A 228 -2.57 1.83 18.12
C ILE A 228 -3.34 3.02 17.54
N SER A 229 -3.89 2.94 16.36
CA SER A 229 -4.78 4.00 15.89
C SER A 229 -6.03 4.22 16.78
N GLU A 230 -6.33 3.28 17.71
CA GLU A 230 -7.41 3.43 18.71
C GLU A 230 -7.07 2.89 20.11
N PRO A 231 -6.03 3.40 20.82
CA PRO A 231 -5.70 2.91 22.16
C PRO A 231 -6.82 3.16 23.17
N THR A 232 -7.65 4.18 22.96
CA THR A 232 -8.72 4.58 23.87
C THR A 232 -9.90 3.61 23.88
N ARG A 233 -10.19 2.95 22.75
CA ARG A 233 -11.33 2.02 22.68
C ARG A 233 -11.01 0.63 23.20
N LEU A 234 -9.76 0.15 23.02
CA LEU A 234 -9.32 -1.12 23.60
C LEU A 234 -9.21 -1.05 25.12
N ALA A 235 -8.87 0.09 25.71
CA ALA A 235 -8.85 0.30 27.15
C ALA A 235 -10.25 0.35 27.78
N LEU A 236 -11.31 0.50 27.01
CA LEU A 236 -12.71 0.51 27.48
C LEU A 236 -13.36 -0.88 27.50
N ILE A 237 -12.64 -1.92 27.04
CA ILE A 237 -13.11 -3.31 27.00
C ILE A 237 -12.49 -4.13 28.15
N SER A 238 -11.53 -3.59 28.87
CA SER A 238 -10.89 -4.23 30.07
C SER A 238 -11.61 -3.89 31.35
#